data_814df47dc271e659410a5082cac14787
#
_entry.id   814df47dc271e659410a5082cac14787
#
_cell.length_a   1.000
_cell.length_b   1.000
_cell.length_c   1.000
_cell.angle_alpha   90.00
_cell.angle_beta   90.00
_cell.angle_gamma   90.00
#
_symmetry.space_group_name_H-M   'P 1'
#
loop_
_entity.id
_entity.type
_entity.pdbx_description
1 polymer ?
#
loop_
_entity_poly.entity_id
_entity_poly.type
_entity_poly.pdbx_seq_one_letter_code
_entity_poly.pdbx_strand_id
1 'polypeptide(L)'
;MNRNDQLYRAYLDEMQSLNEFVMNYHTEHKFSGLKSELSSEDPDVNRLLESLGYFSARIHDAVSKNLQSYRYRLYQQLFPFLLSPTPATGIVTGQTSGLLTEPVRIDRGTDFILQTRDEREFFWQTLRESTIHPIYVKSIESIPGDRVGMSLLVNFACRHSLQASPDPLSILIDYISDIRSSFRLLTFFKDSLNSVRLYLGSATNIEERDEWDWIDLELPSYGTDGTPLTTDQNDFLHPIETERLFFKDPRIELFLHLKLPKVEKPINGFTIEFRFSDPWPKGLVANRDILVPNCIPFINLRQMPARPVEADGTITSFPILSGHEDAGFELCKPLGVYQLDKDGMTPLTSGVISRKSPCYEIESRIIEQRGRFFSNLIIHYPESFSDPAQLFVDALWHQPNFSDHRVSPAEIRPYAY
;
A
#
# COMPACT_ATOMS: atom_id res chain seq x y z
N MET A 1 -12.08 22.85 8.18
CA MET A 1 -13.12 23.90 8.10
C MET A 1 -14.22 23.48 9.05
N ASN A 2 -14.65 24.36 9.97
CA ASN A 2 -15.62 23.98 10.99
C ASN A 2 -17.02 23.76 10.35
N ARG A 3 -17.80 22.79 10.84
CA ARG A 3 -19.15 22.47 10.32
C ARG A 3 -20.07 23.70 10.30
N ASN A 4 -19.93 24.56 11.29
CA ASN A 4 -20.71 25.79 11.38
C ASN A 4 -20.35 26.79 10.28
N ASP A 5 -19.08 26.83 9.83
CA ASP A 5 -18.65 27.73 8.77
C ASP A 5 -19.21 27.31 7.40
N GLN A 6 -19.38 26.00 7.17
CA GLN A 6 -19.97 25.48 5.94
C GLN A 6 -21.47 25.82 5.88
N LEU A 7 -22.19 25.59 6.98
CA LEU A 7 -23.61 25.92 7.07
C LEU A 7 -23.86 27.42 6.93
N TYR A 8 -22.99 28.24 7.52
CA TYR A 8 -23.09 29.69 7.40
C TYR A 8 -22.85 30.18 5.97
N ARG A 9 -21.90 29.60 5.25
CA ARG A 9 -21.69 29.91 3.83
C ARG A 9 -22.91 29.52 3.00
N ALA A 10 -23.43 28.29 3.18
CA ALA A 10 -24.64 27.86 2.48
C ALA A 10 -25.83 28.80 2.78
N TYR A 11 -25.95 29.29 4.00
CA TYR A 11 -26.95 30.30 4.35
C TYR A 11 -26.76 31.61 3.59
N LEU A 12 -25.53 32.11 3.48
CA LEU A 12 -25.25 33.34 2.72
C LEU A 12 -25.54 33.17 1.23
N ASP A 13 -25.20 32.00 0.66
CA ASP A 13 -25.45 31.69 -0.76
C ASP A 13 -26.98 31.63 -1.05
N GLU A 14 -27.77 31.04 -0.15
CA GLU A 14 -29.23 31.02 -0.25
C GLU A 14 -29.85 32.42 -0.14
N MET A 15 -29.36 33.23 0.78
CA MET A 15 -29.83 34.63 0.92
C MET A 15 -29.48 35.46 -0.31
N GLN A 16 -28.32 35.26 -0.90
CA GLN A 16 -27.93 35.91 -2.16
C GLN A 16 -28.84 35.47 -3.31
N SER A 17 -29.10 34.15 -3.43
CA SER A 17 -29.99 33.60 -4.47
C SER A 17 -31.43 34.14 -4.36
N LEU A 18 -31.92 34.26 -3.12
CA LEU A 18 -33.25 34.89 -2.86
C LEU A 18 -33.23 36.36 -3.29
N ASN A 19 -32.18 37.11 -3.00
CA ASN A 19 -32.03 38.50 -3.43
C ASN A 19 -32.06 38.64 -4.97
N GLU A 20 -31.28 37.80 -5.66
CA GLU A 20 -31.19 37.77 -7.11
C GLU A 20 -32.57 37.38 -7.76
N PHE A 21 -33.26 36.42 -7.17
CA PHE A 21 -34.60 36.03 -7.62
C PHE A 21 -35.60 37.19 -7.52
N VAL A 22 -35.65 37.87 -6.36
CA VAL A 22 -36.53 39.01 -6.16
C VAL A 22 -36.22 40.14 -7.12
N MET A 23 -34.92 40.45 -7.32
CA MET A 23 -34.51 41.47 -8.29
C MET A 23 -34.87 41.17 -9.71
N ASN A 24 -34.79 39.89 -10.13
CA ASN A 24 -35.04 39.51 -11.52
C ASN A 24 -36.49 39.27 -11.86
N TYR A 25 -37.29 38.81 -10.91
CA TYR A 25 -38.64 38.34 -11.17
C TYR A 25 -39.77 39.17 -10.57
N HIS A 26 -39.51 39.99 -9.52
CA HIS A 26 -40.46 40.91 -8.96
C HIS A 26 -40.46 42.26 -9.70
N THR A 27 -41.28 42.36 -10.74
CA THR A 27 -41.38 43.52 -11.60
C THR A 27 -41.94 44.76 -10.91
N GLU A 28 -42.69 44.62 -9.84
CA GLU A 28 -43.27 45.74 -9.08
C GLU A 28 -42.24 46.62 -8.35
N HIS A 29 -41.12 46.03 -7.97
CA HIS A 29 -40.03 46.79 -7.31
C HIS A 29 -39.18 47.64 -8.26
N LYS A 30 -39.26 47.42 -9.59
CA LYS A 30 -38.57 48.25 -10.58
C LYS A 30 -39.21 49.66 -10.75
N PHE A 31 -40.45 49.85 -10.29
CA PHE A 31 -41.16 51.11 -10.43
C PHE A 31 -41.11 52.00 -9.22
N SER A 32 -40.74 51.55 -8.05
CA SER A 32 -40.86 52.31 -6.82
C SER A 32 -39.56 52.94 -6.31
N GLY A 33 -38.49 53.02 -7.06
CA GLY A 33 -37.28 53.76 -6.68
C GLY A 33 -36.69 53.45 -5.29
N LEU A 34 -37.22 52.44 -4.60
CA LEU A 34 -36.81 51.95 -3.32
C LEU A 34 -35.64 50.95 -3.50
N LYS A 35 -34.59 51.18 -2.82
CA LYS A 35 -33.40 50.34 -2.77
C LYS A 35 -33.79 48.90 -2.49
N SER A 36 -33.54 48.02 -3.44
CA SER A 36 -33.83 46.60 -3.37
C SER A 36 -32.76 45.89 -2.54
N GLU A 37 -32.80 46.06 -1.26
CA GLU A 37 -32.29 45.08 -0.33
C GLU A 37 -33.51 44.33 0.22
N LEU A 38 -33.42 43.00 0.36
CA LEU A 38 -34.44 42.17 1.05
C LEU A 38 -34.58 42.57 2.55
N SER A 39 -34.22 43.78 2.93
CA SER A 39 -34.52 44.33 4.23
C SER A 39 -35.91 44.95 4.16
N SER A 40 -36.91 44.20 4.51
CA SER A 40 -38.20 44.74 4.88
C SER A 40 -37.99 45.70 6.05
N GLU A 41 -38.69 46.87 6.06
CA GLU A 41 -38.67 47.72 7.26
C GLU A 41 -39.34 47.03 8.46
N ASP A 42 -40.03 45.90 8.21
CA ASP A 42 -40.66 45.07 9.23
C ASP A 42 -39.65 44.03 9.79
N PRO A 43 -39.27 44.13 11.06
CA PRO A 43 -38.34 43.18 11.70
C PRO A 43 -38.84 41.73 11.70
N ASP A 44 -40.16 41.52 11.71
CA ASP A 44 -40.74 40.16 11.75
C ASP A 44 -40.64 39.48 10.38
N VAL A 45 -40.77 40.25 9.30
CA VAL A 45 -40.57 39.76 7.92
C VAL A 45 -39.09 39.35 7.70
N ASN A 46 -38.16 40.17 8.20
CA ASN A 46 -36.72 39.85 8.14
C ASN A 46 -36.36 38.55 8.89
N ARG A 47 -36.91 38.37 10.11
CA ARG A 47 -36.73 37.12 10.86
C ARG A 47 -37.30 35.91 10.16
N LEU A 48 -38.43 36.05 9.47
CA LEU A 48 -39.00 34.96 8.65
C LEU A 48 -38.12 34.59 7.44
N LEU A 49 -37.56 35.59 6.72
CA LEU A 49 -36.64 35.41 5.62
C LEU A 49 -35.32 34.74 6.07
N GLU A 50 -34.74 35.23 7.18
CA GLU A 50 -33.54 34.60 7.77
C GLU A 50 -33.79 33.15 8.19
N SER A 51 -34.96 32.87 8.80
CA SER A 51 -35.35 31.53 9.18
C SER A 51 -35.52 30.63 7.97
N LEU A 52 -36.18 31.14 6.91
CA LEU A 52 -36.35 30.40 5.65
C LEU A 52 -34.99 30.10 5.00
N GLY A 53 -34.11 31.08 4.89
CA GLY A 53 -32.76 30.92 4.38
C GLY A 53 -31.93 29.90 5.18
N TYR A 54 -32.09 29.91 6.50
CA TYR A 54 -31.43 28.93 7.35
C TYR A 54 -31.95 27.50 7.15
N PHE A 55 -33.27 27.32 7.03
CA PHE A 55 -33.87 26.01 6.76
C PHE A 55 -33.49 25.51 5.37
N SER A 56 -33.52 26.38 4.34
CA SER A 56 -33.06 26.04 2.99
C SER A 56 -31.63 25.58 2.98
N ALA A 57 -30.74 26.32 3.61
CA ALA A 57 -29.33 25.96 3.74
C ALA A 57 -29.13 24.61 4.46
N ARG A 58 -29.90 24.32 5.52
CA ARG A 58 -29.85 23.01 6.19
C ARG A 58 -30.33 21.86 5.29
N ILE A 59 -31.40 22.09 4.51
CA ILE A 59 -31.90 21.10 3.57
C ILE A 59 -30.85 20.84 2.47
N HIS A 60 -30.28 21.90 1.91
CA HIS A 60 -29.23 21.81 0.89
C HIS A 60 -27.98 21.07 1.41
N ASP A 61 -27.49 21.40 2.63
CA ASP A 61 -26.39 20.69 3.28
C ASP A 61 -26.72 19.20 3.49
N ALA A 62 -27.93 18.88 3.95
CA ALA A 62 -28.38 17.49 4.13
C ALA A 62 -28.46 16.71 2.82
N VAL A 63 -29.02 17.33 1.77
CA VAL A 63 -29.13 16.72 0.44
C VAL A 63 -27.74 16.51 -0.17
N SER A 64 -26.85 17.49 -0.07
CA SER A 64 -25.47 17.39 -0.56
C SER A 64 -24.70 16.29 0.13
N LYS A 65 -24.83 16.15 1.47
CA LYS A 65 -24.21 15.06 2.23
C LYS A 65 -24.79 13.69 1.86
N ASN A 66 -26.09 13.61 1.67
CA ASN A 66 -26.72 12.36 1.22
C ASN A 66 -26.22 11.96 -0.17
N LEU A 67 -26.17 12.90 -1.13
CA LEU A 67 -25.63 12.63 -2.47
C LEU A 67 -24.16 12.21 -2.43
N GLN A 68 -23.37 12.86 -1.59
CA GLN A 68 -21.97 12.48 -1.40
C GLN A 68 -21.85 11.07 -0.79
N SER A 69 -22.66 10.74 0.19
CA SER A 69 -22.73 9.39 0.77
C SER A 69 -23.14 8.35 -0.27
N TYR A 70 -24.15 8.63 -1.10
CA TYR A 70 -24.55 7.75 -2.20
C TYR A 70 -23.44 7.53 -3.24
N ARG A 71 -22.74 8.60 -3.64
CA ARG A 71 -21.60 8.49 -4.55
C ARG A 71 -20.51 7.60 -3.94
N TYR A 72 -20.21 7.81 -2.66
CA TYR A 72 -19.19 7.02 -1.96
C TYR A 72 -19.56 5.54 -1.91
N ARG A 73 -20.82 5.22 -1.56
CA ARG A 73 -21.32 3.83 -1.57
C ARG A 73 -21.26 3.20 -2.96
N LEU A 74 -21.60 3.95 -3.99
CA LEU A 74 -21.49 3.47 -5.38
C LEU A 74 -20.04 3.14 -5.75
N TYR A 75 -19.09 4.02 -5.38
CA TYR A 75 -17.67 3.76 -5.57
C TYR A 75 -17.18 2.55 -4.77
N GLN A 76 -17.63 2.36 -3.54
CA GLN A 76 -17.28 1.18 -2.75
C GLN A 76 -17.76 -0.13 -3.38
N GLN A 77 -18.91 -0.12 -4.02
CA GLN A 77 -19.44 -1.31 -4.70
C GLN A 77 -18.74 -1.61 -6.02
N LEU A 78 -18.48 -0.57 -6.82
CA LEU A 78 -17.92 -0.73 -8.16
C LEU A 78 -16.37 -0.81 -8.14
N PHE A 79 -15.74 -0.08 -7.24
CA PHE A 79 -14.30 0.10 -7.19
C PHE A 79 -13.76 0.02 -5.76
N PRO A 80 -13.99 -1.08 -5.02
CA PRO A 80 -13.57 -1.19 -3.61
C PRO A 80 -12.05 -1.01 -3.45
N PHE A 81 -11.26 -1.44 -4.44
CA PHE A 81 -9.81 -1.32 -4.46
C PHE A 81 -9.29 0.13 -4.54
N LEU A 82 -10.12 1.10 -4.98
CA LEU A 82 -9.74 2.52 -4.98
C LEU A 82 -9.88 3.17 -3.61
N LEU A 83 -10.78 2.66 -2.79
CA LEU A 83 -11.14 3.23 -1.50
C LEU A 83 -10.47 2.54 -0.31
N SER A 84 -9.88 1.36 -0.53
CA SER A 84 -9.10 0.68 0.49
C SER A 84 -7.90 1.53 0.94
N PRO A 85 -7.61 1.60 2.24
CA PRO A 85 -6.41 2.27 2.72
C PRO A 85 -5.15 1.64 2.10
N THR A 86 -4.13 2.45 1.86
CA THR A 86 -2.85 1.94 1.39
C THR A 86 -1.95 1.64 2.59
N PRO A 87 -1.63 0.37 2.87
CA PRO A 87 -0.78 0.00 4.01
C PRO A 87 0.61 0.63 3.92
N ALA A 88 1.32 0.70 5.06
CA ALA A 88 2.71 1.10 5.05
C ALA A 88 3.58 0.01 4.42
N THR A 89 4.60 0.41 3.68
CA THR A 89 5.61 -0.47 3.12
C THR A 89 6.99 -0.10 3.65
N GLY A 90 7.91 -1.03 3.60
CA GLY A 90 9.28 -0.80 4.02
C GLY A 90 10.21 -1.88 3.48
N ILE A 91 11.52 -1.65 3.58
CA ILE A 91 12.54 -2.62 3.22
C ILE A 91 13.37 -2.94 4.45
N VAL A 92 13.58 -4.21 4.68
CA VAL A 92 14.40 -4.72 5.77
C VAL A 92 15.62 -5.41 5.18
N THR A 93 16.79 -5.10 5.71
CA THR A 93 18.04 -5.75 5.33
C THR A 93 18.35 -6.87 6.31
N GLY A 94 18.43 -8.10 5.83
CA GLY A 94 18.87 -9.24 6.61
C GLY A 94 20.35 -9.17 6.89
N GLN A 95 20.74 -8.89 8.14
CA GLN A 95 22.13 -9.02 8.55
C GLN A 95 22.41 -10.47 8.89
N THR A 96 23.23 -11.11 8.08
CA THR A 96 23.65 -12.49 8.34
C THR A 96 24.56 -12.52 9.57
N SER A 97 24.06 -13.10 10.65
CA SER A 97 24.94 -13.48 11.78
C SER A 97 25.93 -14.55 11.32
N GLY A 98 27.08 -14.66 11.99
CA GLY A 98 28.07 -15.70 11.65
C GLY A 98 27.55 -17.15 11.77
N LEU A 99 26.32 -17.35 12.18
CA LEU A 99 25.67 -18.66 12.34
C LEU A 99 24.95 -19.13 11.06
N LEU A 100 24.67 -18.24 10.11
CA LEU A 100 23.99 -18.60 8.87
C LEU A 100 24.97 -19.26 7.91
N THR A 101 24.80 -20.56 7.65
CA THR A 101 25.64 -21.36 6.76
C THR A 101 24.96 -21.67 5.44
N GLU A 102 23.62 -21.72 5.43
CA GLU A 102 22.81 -22.06 4.26
C GLU A 102 21.82 -20.91 3.93
N PRO A 103 21.41 -20.81 2.65
CA PRO A 103 20.36 -19.84 2.29
C PRO A 103 19.05 -20.12 3.02
N VAL A 104 18.37 -19.06 3.45
CA VAL A 104 17.04 -19.13 4.07
C VAL A 104 16.03 -18.53 3.12
N ARG A 105 15.11 -19.36 2.64
CA ARG A 105 13.98 -18.94 1.83
C ARG A 105 12.85 -18.47 2.76
N ILE A 106 12.31 -17.33 2.45
CA ILE A 106 11.18 -16.71 3.15
C ILE A 106 10.06 -16.55 2.14
N ASP A 107 8.97 -17.27 2.38
CA ASP A 107 7.82 -17.25 1.48
C ASP A 107 7.09 -15.90 1.58
N ARG A 108 6.37 -15.53 0.51
CA ARG A 108 5.47 -14.39 0.50
C ARG A 108 4.39 -14.56 1.56
N GLY A 109 4.01 -13.45 2.23
CA GLY A 109 2.99 -13.47 3.28
C GLY A 109 3.46 -14.04 4.61
N THR A 110 4.78 -14.30 4.77
CA THR A 110 5.33 -14.70 6.08
C THR A 110 5.19 -13.54 7.06
N ASP A 111 4.59 -13.83 8.22
CA ASP A 111 4.34 -12.85 9.28
C ASP A 111 5.60 -12.55 10.09
N PHE A 112 5.80 -11.26 10.34
CA PHE A 112 6.88 -10.73 11.19
C PHE A 112 6.32 -9.72 12.18
N ILE A 113 6.97 -9.63 13.34
CA ILE A 113 6.70 -8.61 14.34
C ILE A 113 7.88 -7.64 14.38
N LEU A 114 7.56 -6.36 14.25
CA LEU A 114 8.46 -5.25 14.52
C LEU A 114 8.14 -4.70 15.90
N GLN A 115 9.05 -4.82 16.84
CA GLN A 115 8.93 -4.21 18.15
C GLN A 115 9.60 -2.83 18.16
N THR A 116 8.87 -1.80 18.54
CA THR A 116 9.40 -0.44 18.71
C THR A 116 10.05 -0.27 20.08
N ARG A 117 10.78 0.86 20.27
CA ARG A 117 11.36 1.18 21.60
C ARG A 117 10.31 1.36 22.69
N ASP A 118 9.10 1.73 22.33
CA ASP A 118 7.97 1.92 23.25
C ASP A 118 7.24 0.60 23.55
N GLU A 119 7.88 -0.55 23.25
CA GLU A 119 7.35 -1.91 23.46
C GLU A 119 6.06 -2.20 22.69
N ARG A 120 5.73 -1.40 21.68
CA ARG A 120 4.59 -1.67 20.81
C ARG A 120 4.98 -2.64 19.71
N GLU A 121 4.06 -3.53 19.39
CA GLU A 121 4.23 -4.52 18.33
C GLU A 121 3.45 -4.11 17.09
N PHE A 122 4.14 -4.14 15.96
CA PHE A 122 3.56 -3.93 14.64
C PHE A 122 3.75 -5.17 13.80
N PHE A 123 2.67 -5.58 13.14
CA PHE A 123 2.67 -6.80 12.33
C PHE A 123 2.97 -6.45 10.88
N TRP A 124 3.86 -7.20 10.29
CA TRP A 124 4.32 -7.04 8.92
C TRP A 124 4.32 -8.37 8.21
N GLN A 125 4.11 -8.35 6.92
CA GLN A 125 4.25 -9.52 6.05
C GLN A 125 5.26 -9.25 4.96
N THR A 126 5.90 -10.31 4.47
CA THR A 126 6.74 -10.23 3.28
C THR A 126 5.87 -9.98 2.05
N LEU A 127 6.24 -8.97 1.27
CA LEU A 127 5.48 -8.58 0.07
C LEU A 127 5.72 -9.57 -1.08
N ARG A 128 6.90 -10.18 -1.15
CA ARG A 128 7.29 -11.18 -2.13
C ARG A 128 8.18 -12.25 -1.51
N GLU A 129 8.27 -13.40 -2.19
CA GLU A 129 9.25 -14.41 -1.86
C GLU A 129 10.66 -13.82 -1.90
N SER A 130 11.48 -14.13 -0.92
CA SER A 130 12.84 -13.60 -0.79
C SER A 130 13.75 -14.67 -0.22
N THR A 131 15.01 -14.66 -0.65
CA THR A 131 16.03 -15.59 -0.13
C THR A 131 17.15 -14.78 0.52
N ILE A 132 17.47 -15.10 1.76
CA ILE A 132 18.62 -14.54 2.47
C ILE A 132 19.79 -15.48 2.28
N HIS A 133 20.87 -14.95 1.73
CA HIS A 133 22.12 -15.69 1.51
C HIS A 133 23.20 -15.26 2.50
N PRO A 134 24.12 -16.14 2.97
CA PRO A 134 25.20 -15.79 3.86
C PRO A 134 26.34 -15.06 3.13
N ILE A 135 26.00 -14.01 2.40
CA ILE A 135 26.89 -13.18 1.58
C ILE A 135 26.80 -11.71 1.97
N TYR A 136 27.83 -10.97 1.63
CA TYR A 136 27.85 -9.50 1.73
C TYR A 136 28.72 -8.90 0.64
N VAL A 137 28.47 -7.64 0.26
CA VAL A 137 29.30 -6.90 -0.69
C VAL A 137 30.58 -6.48 -0.01
N LYS A 138 31.71 -6.96 -0.53
CA LYS A 138 33.05 -6.62 -0.05
C LYS A 138 33.55 -5.32 -0.63
N SER A 139 33.47 -5.16 -1.94
CA SER A 139 33.85 -3.96 -2.69
C SER A 139 33.07 -3.84 -3.98
N ILE A 140 32.94 -2.60 -4.45
CA ILE A 140 32.45 -2.27 -5.80
C ILE A 140 33.55 -1.45 -6.46
N GLU A 141 33.96 -1.85 -7.67
CA GLU A 141 35.03 -1.22 -8.42
C GLU A 141 34.52 -0.88 -9.81
N SER A 142 34.79 0.34 -10.27
CA SER A 142 34.47 0.76 -11.62
C SER A 142 35.74 0.77 -12.47
N ILE A 143 35.70 0.05 -13.59
CA ILE A 143 36.83 -0.06 -14.51
C ILE A 143 36.41 0.60 -15.82
N PRO A 144 37.17 1.59 -16.32
CA PRO A 144 36.93 2.17 -17.64
C PRO A 144 37.09 1.09 -18.72
N GLY A 145 36.19 1.04 -19.69
CA GLY A 145 36.32 0.16 -20.85
C GLY A 145 37.24 0.76 -21.92
N ASP A 146 37.58 -0.05 -22.94
CA ASP A 146 38.54 0.28 -23.98
C ASP A 146 38.11 1.44 -24.90
N ARG A 147 36.84 1.84 -24.89
CA ARG A 147 36.34 2.96 -25.75
C ARG A 147 35.51 3.97 -24.96
N VAL A 148 34.23 3.78 -24.82
CA VAL A 148 33.33 4.71 -24.10
C VAL A 148 32.64 4.01 -22.90
N GLY A 149 32.50 2.70 -22.98
CA GLY A 149 31.82 1.91 -21.95
C GLY A 149 32.63 1.74 -20.67
N MET A 150 32.01 1.12 -19.71
CA MET A 150 32.64 0.79 -18.41
C MET A 150 32.19 -0.58 -17.91
N SER A 151 32.97 -1.15 -17.01
CA SER A 151 32.59 -2.34 -16.24
C SER A 151 32.49 -1.99 -14.75
N LEU A 152 31.41 -2.46 -14.11
CA LEU A 152 31.23 -2.39 -12.67
C LEU A 152 31.45 -3.79 -12.10
N LEU A 153 32.47 -3.94 -11.28
CA LEU A 153 32.78 -5.20 -10.59
C LEU A 153 32.22 -5.15 -9.18
N VAL A 154 31.34 -6.07 -8.87
CA VAL A 154 30.75 -6.24 -7.55
C VAL A 154 31.33 -7.50 -6.93
N ASN A 155 32.18 -7.33 -5.94
CA ASN A 155 32.83 -8.44 -5.25
C ASN A 155 32.00 -8.84 -4.03
N PHE A 156 31.50 -10.08 -4.05
CA PHE A 156 30.80 -10.69 -2.94
C PHE A 156 31.73 -11.59 -2.15
N ALA A 157 31.65 -11.52 -0.85
CA ALA A 157 32.32 -12.45 0.06
C ALA A 157 31.28 -13.27 0.82
N CYS A 158 31.60 -14.54 1.00
CA CYS A 158 30.82 -15.47 1.81
C CYS A 158 31.44 -15.54 3.21
N ARG A 159 30.61 -15.55 4.25
CA ARG A 159 31.11 -15.75 5.62
C ARG A 159 31.58 -17.20 5.86
N HIS A 160 30.88 -18.12 5.20
CA HIS A 160 31.20 -19.56 5.18
C HIS A 160 31.22 -20.01 3.74
N SER A 161 31.95 -21.09 3.45
CA SER A 161 31.97 -21.69 2.12
C SER A 161 30.57 -22.18 1.75
N LEU A 162 30.00 -21.61 0.69
CA LEU A 162 28.71 -22.04 0.16
C LEU A 162 28.88 -23.33 -0.63
N GLN A 163 28.00 -24.28 -0.41
CA GLN A 163 27.97 -25.54 -1.15
C GLN A 163 27.22 -25.44 -2.49
N ALA A 164 26.47 -24.37 -2.68
CA ALA A 164 25.70 -24.08 -3.89
C ALA A 164 25.74 -22.59 -4.22
N SER A 165 25.49 -22.25 -5.48
CA SER A 165 25.36 -20.86 -5.90
C SER A 165 24.18 -20.18 -5.19
N PRO A 166 24.29 -18.87 -4.83
CA PRO A 166 23.22 -18.12 -4.20
C PRO A 166 22.15 -17.72 -5.21
N ASP A 167 21.37 -18.69 -5.67
CA ASP A 167 20.31 -18.54 -6.67
C ASP A 167 18.91 -18.75 -6.05
N PRO A 168 17.92 -17.86 -6.28
CA PRO A 168 18.03 -16.56 -6.97
C PRO A 168 18.66 -15.48 -6.08
N LEU A 169 19.45 -14.59 -6.68
CA LEU A 169 20.06 -13.46 -5.99
C LEU A 169 19.32 -12.16 -6.30
N SER A 170 18.73 -11.56 -5.29
CA SER A 170 18.06 -10.25 -5.37
C SER A 170 18.89 -9.18 -4.70
N ILE A 171 19.15 -8.09 -5.43
CA ILE A 171 20.00 -6.98 -4.96
C ILE A 171 19.20 -5.68 -5.07
N LEU A 172 19.06 -4.96 -3.97
CA LEU A 172 18.43 -3.65 -3.95
C LEU A 172 19.39 -2.58 -4.46
N ILE A 173 18.92 -1.70 -5.33
CA ILE A 173 19.62 -0.47 -5.69
C ILE A 173 19.21 0.61 -4.68
N ASP A 174 20.13 1.00 -3.80
CA ASP A 174 19.91 2.09 -2.84
C ASP A 174 21.08 3.08 -2.86
N TYR A 175 20.88 4.25 -3.43
CA TYR A 175 21.89 5.29 -3.43
C TYR A 175 21.70 6.23 -2.24
N ILE A 176 22.28 5.89 -1.10
CA ILE A 176 22.30 6.71 0.15
C ILE A 176 20.88 7.16 0.54
N SER A 177 19.91 6.29 0.38
CA SER A 177 18.48 6.57 0.60
C SER A 177 17.91 7.71 -0.29
N ASP A 178 18.63 8.15 -1.31
CA ASP A 178 18.12 9.09 -2.32
C ASP A 178 17.42 8.33 -3.46
N ILE A 179 16.11 8.40 -3.43
CA ILE A 179 15.23 7.72 -4.38
C ILE A 179 15.49 8.15 -5.83
N ARG A 180 15.75 9.45 -6.07
CA ARG A 180 15.98 9.98 -7.41
C ARG A 180 17.27 9.41 -8.01
N SER A 181 18.33 9.37 -7.23
CA SER A 181 19.61 8.81 -7.66
C SER A 181 19.53 7.30 -7.84
N SER A 182 18.76 6.59 -6.99
CA SER A 182 18.50 5.16 -7.14
C SER A 182 17.75 4.84 -8.45
N PHE A 183 16.75 5.64 -8.81
CA PHE A 183 16.07 5.52 -10.12
C PHE A 183 16.99 5.84 -11.31
N ARG A 184 17.85 6.83 -11.18
CA ARG A 184 18.86 7.12 -12.22
C ARG A 184 19.79 5.94 -12.43
N LEU A 185 20.20 5.27 -11.35
CA LEU A 185 21.00 4.05 -11.46
C LEU A 185 20.20 2.92 -12.11
N LEU A 186 18.97 2.68 -11.70
CA LEU A 186 18.13 1.67 -12.33
C LEU A 186 17.94 1.92 -13.83
N THR A 187 17.67 3.17 -14.21
CA THR A 187 17.56 3.57 -15.62
C THR A 187 18.87 3.34 -16.36
N PHE A 188 20.00 3.67 -15.74
CA PHE A 188 21.32 3.40 -16.32
C PHE A 188 21.57 1.90 -16.51
N PHE A 189 21.22 1.06 -15.53
CA PHE A 189 21.27 -0.39 -15.69
C PHE A 189 20.37 -0.86 -16.83
N LYS A 190 19.17 -0.29 -16.97
CA LYS A 190 18.20 -0.68 -17.99
C LYS A 190 18.65 -0.28 -19.42
N ASP A 191 19.19 0.92 -19.56
CA ASP A 191 19.46 1.50 -20.88
C ASP A 191 20.87 1.17 -21.41
N SER A 192 21.85 1.05 -20.51
CA SER A 192 23.27 0.95 -20.89
C SER A 192 23.90 -0.40 -20.63
N LEU A 193 23.19 -1.34 -19.98
CA LEU A 193 23.73 -2.65 -19.67
C LEU A 193 23.81 -3.52 -20.93
N ASN A 194 25.02 -4.01 -21.24
CA ASN A 194 25.28 -4.90 -22.37
C ASN A 194 25.31 -6.37 -21.98
N SER A 195 25.95 -6.68 -20.85
CA SER A 195 26.12 -8.07 -20.40
C SER A 195 26.46 -8.15 -18.92
N VAL A 196 26.13 -9.27 -18.32
CA VAL A 196 26.49 -9.61 -16.94
C VAL A 196 27.27 -10.90 -16.94
N ARG A 197 28.36 -10.96 -16.17
CA ARG A 197 29.22 -12.14 -16.08
C ARG A 197 29.52 -12.48 -14.63
N LEU A 198 29.70 -13.77 -14.36
CA LEU A 198 30.05 -14.31 -13.05
C LEU A 198 31.49 -14.84 -13.06
N TYR A 199 32.25 -14.50 -12.04
CA TYR A 199 33.53 -15.09 -11.72
C TYR A 199 33.46 -15.75 -10.35
N LEU A 200 33.97 -16.96 -10.26
CA LEU A 200 34.13 -17.64 -8.98
C LEU A 200 35.46 -17.21 -8.36
N GLY A 201 35.38 -16.76 -7.09
CA GLY A 201 36.54 -16.26 -6.34
C GLY A 201 36.61 -14.73 -6.28
N SER A 202 37.38 -14.23 -5.34
CA SER A 202 37.64 -12.78 -5.17
C SER A 202 38.74 -12.36 -6.15
N ALA A 203 38.34 -11.87 -7.30
CA ALA A 203 39.29 -11.50 -8.32
C ALA A 203 39.76 -10.06 -8.16
N THR A 204 40.98 -9.88 -7.77
CA THR A 204 41.70 -8.59 -7.75
C THR A 204 42.37 -8.28 -9.08
N ASN A 205 42.66 -9.28 -9.94
CA ASN A 205 43.27 -9.09 -11.27
C ASN A 205 42.42 -9.69 -12.39
N ILE A 206 42.16 -8.90 -13.42
CA ILE A 206 41.33 -9.26 -14.57
C ILE A 206 41.98 -10.35 -15.42
N GLU A 207 43.31 -10.44 -15.43
CA GLU A 207 44.09 -11.30 -16.31
C GLU A 207 44.20 -12.77 -15.81
N GLU A 208 43.92 -13.05 -14.55
CA GLU A 208 44.05 -14.40 -13.94
C GLU A 208 42.71 -15.13 -13.80
N ARG A 209 41.69 -14.74 -14.52
CA ARG A 209 40.32 -15.19 -14.28
C ARG A 209 39.94 -16.38 -15.13
N ASP A 210 39.81 -17.52 -14.50
CA ASP A 210 39.24 -18.71 -15.12
C ASP A 210 37.71 -18.53 -15.33
N GLU A 211 37.29 -18.91 -16.53
CA GLU A 211 35.94 -19.09 -17.04
C GLU A 211 34.81 -18.25 -16.43
N TRP A 212 34.31 -17.36 -17.27
CA TRP A 212 33.18 -16.51 -17.02
C TRP A 212 31.89 -17.15 -17.48
N ASP A 213 30.95 -17.34 -16.58
CA ASP A 213 29.60 -17.70 -16.94
C ASP A 213 28.74 -16.46 -17.19
N TRP A 214 27.86 -16.55 -18.16
CA TRP A 214 26.88 -15.52 -18.44
C TRP A 214 25.73 -15.67 -17.45
N ILE A 215 25.19 -14.52 -17.02
CA ILE A 215 24.09 -14.46 -16.08
C ILE A 215 22.91 -13.78 -16.74
N ASP A 216 21.72 -14.34 -16.55
CA ASP A 216 20.48 -13.68 -16.88
C ASP A 216 20.12 -12.67 -15.78
N LEU A 217 19.92 -11.43 -16.18
CA LEU A 217 19.48 -10.35 -15.30
C LEU A 217 18.05 -9.97 -15.64
N GLU A 218 17.15 -10.14 -14.70
CA GLU A 218 15.81 -9.62 -14.79
C GLU A 218 15.77 -8.23 -14.15
N LEU A 219 15.54 -7.22 -14.98
CA LEU A 219 15.29 -5.85 -14.52
C LEU A 219 13.80 -5.66 -14.26
N PRO A 220 13.42 -4.86 -13.26
CA PRO A 220 12.03 -4.56 -13.03
C PRO A 220 11.42 -3.96 -14.29
N SER A 221 10.44 -4.64 -14.84
CA SER A 221 9.70 -4.17 -16.02
C SER A 221 8.49 -3.35 -15.54
N TYR A 222 8.58 -2.03 -15.64
CA TYR A 222 7.41 -1.20 -15.47
C TYR A 222 6.55 -1.27 -16.74
N GLY A 223 5.46 -2.01 -16.67
CA GLY A 223 4.25 -1.76 -17.45
C GLY A 223 4.30 -1.78 -18.97
N THR A 224 5.29 -2.39 -19.62
CA THR A 224 5.24 -2.53 -21.10
C THR A 224 4.37 -3.69 -21.56
N ASP A 225 4.15 -4.71 -20.72
CA ASP A 225 3.41 -5.91 -21.10
C ASP A 225 2.16 -6.18 -20.28
N GLY A 226 1.77 -5.24 -19.39
CA GLY A 226 0.52 -5.34 -18.62
C GLY A 226 0.44 -6.54 -17.65
N THR A 227 1.49 -7.31 -17.51
CA THR A 227 1.56 -8.37 -16.51
C THR A 227 2.00 -7.79 -15.17
N PRO A 228 1.13 -7.83 -14.14
CA PRO A 228 1.57 -7.49 -12.80
C PRO A 228 2.71 -8.42 -12.40
N LEU A 229 3.70 -7.88 -11.68
CA LEU A 229 4.89 -8.60 -11.20
C LEU A 229 4.60 -9.85 -10.35
N THR A 230 3.33 -10.08 -10.04
CA THR A 230 2.84 -11.28 -9.34
C THR A 230 1.44 -11.63 -9.85
N THR A 231 1.35 -12.49 -10.84
CA THR A 231 0.10 -13.17 -11.26
C THR A 231 -0.14 -14.45 -10.46
N ASP A 232 0.24 -14.51 -9.21
CA ASP A 232 -0.20 -15.61 -8.36
C ASP A 232 -1.70 -15.46 -8.10
N GLN A 233 -2.46 -16.51 -8.39
CA GLN A 233 -3.92 -16.58 -8.20
C GLN A 233 -4.36 -16.34 -6.75
N ASN A 234 -3.42 -16.23 -5.82
CA ASN A 234 -3.61 -15.91 -4.39
C ASN A 234 -3.27 -14.46 -4.07
N ASP A 235 -3.22 -13.57 -5.06
CA ASP A 235 -2.91 -12.17 -4.77
C ASP A 235 -4.13 -11.46 -4.16
N PHE A 236 -4.06 -11.17 -2.85
CA PHE A 236 -5.11 -10.43 -2.15
C PHE A 236 -5.22 -8.97 -2.61
N LEU A 237 -4.20 -8.45 -3.31
CA LEU A 237 -4.17 -7.08 -3.80
C LEU A 237 -4.61 -7.03 -5.27
N HIS A 238 -5.50 -6.09 -5.56
CA HIS A 238 -5.86 -5.78 -6.94
C HIS A 238 -4.65 -5.10 -7.64
N PRO A 239 -4.43 -5.28 -8.95
CA PRO A 239 -3.32 -4.62 -9.66
C PRO A 239 -3.19 -3.12 -9.40
N ILE A 240 -4.31 -2.40 -9.31
CA ILE A 240 -4.32 -0.97 -8.97
C ILE A 240 -3.85 -0.70 -7.54
N GLU A 241 -4.12 -1.60 -6.59
CA GLU A 241 -3.60 -1.49 -5.22
C GLU A 241 -2.07 -1.66 -5.20
N THR A 242 -1.54 -2.55 -6.02
CA THR A 242 -0.09 -2.73 -6.22
C THR A 242 0.55 -1.48 -6.82
N GLU A 243 -0.07 -0.88 -7.85
CA GLU A 243 0.39 0.39 -8.41
C GLU A 243 0.37 1.53 -7.36
N ARG A 244 -0.65 1.58 -6.52
CA ARG A 244 -0.71 2.56 -5.42
C ARG A 244 0.41 2.37 -4.40
N LEU A 245 0.80 1.12 -4.11
CA LEU A 245 1.97 0.83 -3.26
C LEU A 245 3.25 1.35 -3.91
N PHE A 246 3.43 1.12 -5.22
CA PHE A 246 4.56 1.64 -5.96
C PHE A 246 4.64 3.18 -5.90
N PHE A 247 3.54 3.89 -6.13
CA PHE A 247 3.53 5.35 -6.00
C PHE A 247 3.80 5.85 -4.58
N LYS A 248 3.47 5.05 -3.57
CA LYS A 248 3.72 5.40 -2.16
C LYS A 248 5.18 5.16 -1.75
N ASP A 249 5.74 4.02 -2.12
CA ASP A 249 7.13 3.65 -1.85
C ASP A 249 7.74 2.89 -3.04
N PRO A 250 8.25 3.62 -4.04
CA PRO A 250 8.79 3.00 -5.25
C PRO A 250 10.07 2.19 -5.01
N ARG A 251 10.70 2.26 -3.83
CA ARG A 251 11.90 1.48 -3.49
C ARG A 251 11.64 -0.02 -3.52
N ILE A 252 10.40 -0.44 -3.27
CA ILE A 252 10.02 -1.86 -3.32
C ILE A 252 10.26 -2.52 -4.68
N GLU A 253 10.43 -1.72 -5.74
CA GLU A 253 10.68 -2.18 -7.10
C GLU A 253 12.12 -1.93 -7.58
N LEU A 254 13.01 -1.37 -6.76
CA LEU A 254 14.39 -1.10 -7.12
C LEU A 254 15.31 -2.31 -6.94
N PHE A 255 14.86 -3.49 -7.37
CA PHE A 255 15.62 -4.73 -7.23
C PHE A 255 16.13 -5.24 -8.57
N LEU A 256 17.38 -5.69 -8.58
CA LEU A 256 17.97 -6.49 -9.66
C LEU A 256 17.82 -7.96 -9.27
N HIS A 257 17.23 -8.75 -10.14
CA HIS A 257 17.08 -10.19 -9.93
C HIS A 257 18.03 -10.94 -10.86
N LEU A 258 18.94 -11.71 -10.27
CA LEU A 258 19.97 -12.44 -10.96
C LEU A 258 19.72 -13.94 -10.83
N LYS A 259 19.67 -14.65 -11.94
CA LYS A 259 19.67 -16.11 -11.99
C LYS A 259 21.11 -16.59 -12.14
N LEU A 260 21.68 -17.10 -11.07
CA LEU A 260 23.05 -17.56 -11.07
C LEU A 260 23.15 -19.01 -11.56
N PRO A 261 24.20 -19.37 -12.31
CA PRO A 261 24.41 -20.73 -12.74
C PRO A 261 24.65 -21.64 -11.54
N LYS A 262 24.24 -22.89 -11.65
CA LYS A 262 24.50 -23.91 -10.63
C LYS A 262 25.99 -24.22 -10.58
N VAL A 263 26.60 -24.07 -9.42
CA VAL A 263 28.01 -24.37 -9.19
C VAL A 263 28.10 -25.54 -8.22
N GLU A 264 28.79 -26.58 -8.58
CA GLU A 264 28.99 -27.80 -7.77
C GLU A 264 30.21 -27.72 -6.85
N LYS A 265 31.00 -26.62 -6.93
CA LYS A 265 32.21 -26.41 -6.12
C LYS A 265 31.91 -25.50 -4.94
N PRO A 266 32.59 -25.68 -3.80
CA PRO A 266 32.46 -24.76 -2.67
C PRO A 266 32.89 -23.34 -3.06
N ILE A 267 32.03 -22.35 -2.76
CA ILE A 267 32.24 -20.95 -3.12
C ILE A 267 32.56 -20.14 -1.85
N ASN A 268 33.74 -19.52 -1.79
CA ASN A 268 34.15 -18.64 -0.70
C ASN A 268 33.89 -17.15 -1.02
N GLY A 269 33.64 -16.84 -2.27
CA GLY A 269 33.31 -15.53 -2.78
C GLY A 269 33.18 -15.59 -4.30
N PHE A 270 32.52 -14.59 -4.85
CA PHE A 270 32.32 -14.47 -6.30
C PHE A 270 32.27 -13.00 -6.70
N THR A 271 32.50 -12.72 -7.96
CA THR A 271 32.45 -11.37 -8.52
C THR A 271 31.45 -11.35 -9.66
N ILE A 272 30.55 -10.35 -9.65
CA ILE A 272 29.64 -10.08 -10.76
C ILE A 272 30.17 -8.84 -11.51
N GLU A 273 30.39 -8.98 -12.79
CA GLU A 273 30.73 -7.87 -13.69
C GLU A 273 29.51 -7.44 -14.48
N PHE A 274 29.11 -6.19 -14.31
CA PHE A 274 28.12 -5.54 -15.15
C PHE A 274 28.86 -4.69 -16.20
N ARG A 275 28.68 -5.00 -17.48
CA ARG A 275 29.29 -4.25 -18.60
C ARG A 275 28.28 -3.29 -19.19
N PHE A 276 28.67 -2.03 -19.26
CA PHE A 276 27.84 -0.95 -19.77
C PHE A 276 28.41 -0.38 -21.05
N SER A 277 27.50 0.07 -21.96
CA SER A 277 27.88 0.79 -23.19
C SER A 277 28.31 2.23 -22.92
N ASP A 278 27.79 2.82 -21.84
CA ASP A 278 27.97 4.21 -21.47
C ASP A 278 28.88 4.38 -20.24
N PRO A 279 29.49 5.56 -20.05
CA PRO A 279 30.24 5.87 -18.84
C PRO A 279 29.32 6.01 -17.63
N TRP A 280 29.88 5.83 -16.43
CA TRP A 280 29.14 5.97 -15.19
C TRP A 280 28.43 7.33 -15.07
N PRO A 281 27.19 7.38 -14.57
CA PRO A 281 26.42 8.61 -14.47
C PRO A 281 27.13 9.67 -13.66
N LYS A 282 27.28 10.86 -14.24
CA LYS A 282 27.96 11.99 -13.58
C LYS A 282 27.29 12.36 -12.27
N GLY A 283 28.10 12.54 -11.23
CA GLY A 283 27.63 12.93 -9.89
C GLY A 283 27.21 11.76 -9.01
N LEU A 284 27.24 10.52 -9.50
CA LEU A 284 27.04 9.34 -8.69
C LEU A 284 28.40 8.66 -8.42
N VAL A 285 28.61 8.21 -7.20
CA VAL A 285 29.83 7.52 -6.80
C VAL A 285 29.53 6.03 -6.66
N ALA A 286 30.32 5.19 -7.32
CA ALA A 286 30.21 3.74 -7.15
C ALA A 286 30.86 3.37 -5.81
N ASN A 287 30.04 3.13 -4.80
CA ASN A 287 30.47 2.64 -3.49
C ASN A 287 29.76 1.32 -3.15
N ARG A 288 30.22 0.62 -2.11
CA ARG A 288 29.68 -0.69 -1.73
C ARG A 288 28.21 -0.65 -1.26
N ASP A 289 27.70 0.52 -0.91
CA ASP A 289 26.38 0.67 -0.30
C ASP A 289 25.26 0.89 -1.33
N ILE A 290 25.61 1.02 -2.64
CA ILE A 290 24.64 1.24 -3.71
C ILE A 290 23.90 -0.04 -4.14
N LEU A 291 24.47 -1.20 -3.87
CA LEU A 291 23.92 -2.52 -4.20
C LEU A 291 23.85 -3.35 -2.93
N VAL A 292 22.65 -3.49 -2.40
CA VAL A 292 22.42 -4.11 -1.08
C VAL A 292 21.77 -5.47 -1.25
N PRO A 293 22.47 -6.58 -0.97
CA PRO A 293 21.87 -7.92 -0.97
C PRO A 293 21.04 -8.16 0.29
N ASN A 294 20.29 -9.25 0.31
CA ASN A 294 19.50 -9.69 1.46
C ASN A 294 18.47 -8.65 1.93
N CYS A 295 17.91 -7.89 0.99
CA CYS A 295 16.82 -6.97 1.26
C CYS A 295 15.47 -7.63 0.98
N ILE A 296 14.53 -7.44 1.90
CA ILE A 296 13.19 -8.01 1.85
C ILE A 296 12.18 -6.87 1.91
N PRO A 297 11.30 -6.72 0.92
CA PRO A 297 10.22 -5.76 0.98
C PRO A 297 9.09 -6.30 1.88
N PHE A 298 8.65 -5.45 2.81
CA PHE A 298 7.61 -5.72 3.78
C PHE A 298 6.40 -4.81 3.58
N ILE A 299 5.23 -5.30 3.97
CA ILE A 299 3.98 -4.56 4.02
C ILE A 299 3.35 -4.70 5.41
N ASN A 300 2.87 -3.59 5.95
CA ASN A 300 2.11 -3.58 7.21
C ASN A 300 0.69 -4.05 6.95
N LEU A 301 0.52 -5.34 6.79
CA LEU A 301 -0.74 -6.00 6.48
C LEU A 301 -0.79 -7.34 7.23
N ARG A 302 -1.97 -7.70 7.75
CA ARG A 302 -2.19 -8.99 8.39
C ARG A 302 -3.57 -9.51 8.06
N GLN A 303 -3.64 -10.77 7.65
CA GLN A 303 -4.90 -11.47 7.50
C GLN A 303 -5.36 -12.04 8.84
N MET A 304 -6.54 -11.64 9.28
CA MET A 304 -7.13 -12.13 10.52
C MET A 304 -8.66 -12.06 10.42
N PRO A 305 -9.39 -12.97 11.10
CA PRO A 305 -10.82 -12.82 11.27
C PRO A 305 -11.14 -11.57 12.11
N ALA A 306 -12.22 -10.90 11.76
CA ALA A 306 -12.82 -9.89 12.61
C ALA A 306 -13.48 -10.54 13.82
N ARG A 307 -13.81 -9.73 14.82
CA ARG A 307 -14.64 -10.17 15.96
C ARG A 307 -15.98 -10.72 15.45
N PRO A 308 -16.37 -11.92 15.83
CA PRO A 308 -17.66 -12.48 15.42
C PRO A 308 -18.83 -11.59 15.86
N VAL A 309 -19.85 -11.51 15.02
CA VAL A 309 -21.03 -10.70 15.26
C VAL A 309 -22.26 -11.61 15.30
N GLU A 310 -23.14 -11.38 16.27
CA GLU A 310 -24.43 -12.06 16.36
C GLU A 310 -25.50 -11.16 15.74
N ALA A 311 -26.13 -11.65 14.68
CA ALA A 311 -27.25 -10.99 14.00
C ALA A 311 -28.56 -11.58 14.51
N ASP A 312 -29.22 -10.87 15.43
CA ASP A 312 -30.49 -11.25 16.06
C ASP A 312 -31.73 -10.59 15.43
N GLY A 313 -31.54 -9.87 14.34
CA GLY A 313 -32.60 -9.14 13.63
C GLY A 313 -32.98 -7.79 14.25
N THR A 314 -32.43 -7.41 15.41
CA THR A 314 -32.71 -6.10 16.03
C THR A 314 -31.98 -4.96 15.32
N ILE A 315 -30.78 -5.23 14.81
CA ILE A 315 -29.97 -4.30 14.05
C ILE A 315 -29.50 -4.97 12.75
N THR A 316 -29.29 -4.18 11.71
CA THR A 316 -28.81 -4.64 10.41
C THR A 316 -27.39 -4.18 10.09
N SER A 317 -26.81 -3.32 10.91
CA SER A 317 -25.50 -2.72 10.69
C SER A 317 -24.61 -2.98 11.90
N PHE A 318 -23.49 -3.67 11.68
CA PHE A 318 -22.57 -4.14 12.71
C PHE A 318 -21.17 -3.55 12.47
N PRO A 319 -20.49 -3.03 13.51
CA PRO A 319 -19.12 -2.56 13.37
C PRO A 319 -18.17 -3.74 13.10
N ILE A 320 -17.29 -3.60 12.11
CA ILE A 320 -16.23 -4.58 11.85
C ILE A 320 -15.02 -4.18 12.71
N LEU A 321 -14.75 -4.96 13.75
CA LEU A 321 -13.68 -4.72 14.70
C LEU A 321 -12.67 -5.87 14.67
N SER A 322 -11.39 -5.56 14.87
CA SER A 322 -10.39 -6.61 15.06
C SER A 322 -10.59 -7.33 16.38
N GLY A 323 -10.17 -8.60 16.46
CA GLY A 323 -10.14 -9.35 17.71
C GLY A 323 -9.09 -8.82 18.71
N HIS A 324 -8.16 -7.97 18.27
CA HIS A 324 -7.07 -7.39 19.06
C HIS A 324 -7.28 -5.89 19.26
N GLU A 325 -8.02 -5.51 20.29
CA GLU A 325 -8.44 -4.12 20.53
C GLU A 325 -7.25 -3.16 20.78
N ASP A 326 -6.21 -3.64 21.47
CA ASP A 326 -5.06 -2.82 21.87
C ASP A 326 -4.02 -2.61 20.77
N ALA A 327 -4.07 -3.37 19.69
CA ALA A 327 -3.05 -3.35 18.65
C ALA A 327 -3.25 -2.23 17.60
N GLY A 328 -4.34 -1.47 17.66
CA GLY A 328 -4.61 -0.34 16.76
C GLY A 328 -4.84 -0.74 15.30
N PHE A 329 -5.39 -1.92 15.05
CA PHE A 329 -5.74 -2.38 13.72
C PHE A 329 -6.93 -1.61 13.14
N GLU A 330 -6.82 -1.25 11.86
CA GLU A 330 -7.91 -0.72 11.04
C GLU A 330 -8.14 -1.67 9.85
N LEU A 331 -9.41 -1.81 9.46
CA LEU A 331 -9.80 -2.64 8.33
C LEU A 331 -9.21 -2.07 7.04
N CYS A 332 -8.40 -2.87 6.34
CA CYS A 332 -7.92 -2.55 5.02
C CYS A 332 -8.90 -3.04 3.95
N LYS A 333 -9.27 -4.32 4.01
CA LYS A 333 -10.13 -4.96 3.01
C LYS A 333 -10.79 -6.21 3.59
N PRO A 334 -12.10 -6.41 3.39
CA PRO A 334 -12.72 -7.70 3.65
C PRO A 334 -12.34 -8.70 2.56
N LEU A 335 -12.07 -9.93 2.93
CA LEU A 335 -11.80 -11.05 2.03
C LEU A 335 -13.04 -11.91 1.82
N GLY A 336 -13.84 -12.09 2.87
CA GLY A 336 -15.07 -12.84 2.80
C GLY A 336 -15.94 -12.64 4.05
N VAL A 337 -17.23 -12.81 3.87
CA VAL A 337 -18.21 -12.80 4.96
C VAL A 337 -18.93 -14.14 4.96
N TYR A 338 -19.02 -14.74 6.12
CA TYR A 338 -19.58 -16.09 6.30
C TYR A 338 -20.65 -16.06 7.38
N GLN A 339 -21.69 -16.84 7.18
CA GLN A 339 -22.70 -17.12 8.18
C GLN A 339 -22.49 -18.53 8.71
N LEU A 340 -22.56 -18.70 10.03
CA LEU A 340 -22.52 -20.01 10.64
C LEU A 340 -23.96 -20.54 10.75
N ASP A 341 -24.20 -21.59 9.99
CA ASP A 341 -25.47 -22.35 9.99
C ASP A 341 -25.27 -23.70 10.66
N LYS A 342 -26.35 -24.47 10.81
CA LYS A 342 -26.30 -25.84 11.39
C LYS A 342 -25.42 -26.79 10.59
N ASP A 343 -25.26 -26.52 9.28
CA ASP A 343 -24.48 -27.33 8.34
C ASP A 343 -23.03 -26.85 8.16
N GLY A 344 -22.65 -25.76 8.82
CA GLY A 344 -21.30 -25.19 8.77
C GLY A 344 -21.25 -23.73 8.36
N MET A 345 -20.09 -23.26 7.92
CA MET A 345 -19.87 -21.89 7.44
C MET A 345 -20.30 -21.74 5.98
N THR A 346 -21.31 -20.92 5.74
CA THR A 346 -21.82 -20.61 4.41
C THR A 346 -21.34 -19.21 3.96
N PRO A 347 -20.67 -19.06 2.81
CA PRO A 347 -20.23 -17.76 2.33
C PRO A 347 -21.43 -16.91 1.88
N LEU A 348 -21.46 -15.65 2.31
CA LEU A 348 -22.44 -14.67 1.87
C LEU A 348 -21.96 -13.96 0.59
N THR A 349 -22.93 -13.60 -0.27
CA THR A 349 -22.65 -12.87 -1.50
C THR A 349 -22.59 -11.36 -1.23
N SER A 350 -21.59 -10.67 -1.75
CA SER A 350 -21.55 -9.22 -1.71
C SER A 350 -22.62 -8.62 -2.62
N GLY A 351 -23.41 -7.66 -2.11
CA GLY A 351 -24.45 -6.99 -2.87
C GLY A 351 -25.51 -6.34 -1.97
N VAL A 352 -26.36 -5.52 -2.57
CA VAL A 352 -27.40 -4.76 -1.85
C VAL A 352 -28.73 -5.51 -1.81
N ILE A 353 -29.03 -6.28 -2.83
CA ILE A 353 -30.32 -6.98 -2.95
C ILE A 353 -30.10 -8.35 -3.58
N SER A 354 -30.50 -9.39 -2.85
CA SER A 354 -30.69 -10.74 -3.39
C SER A 354 -32.10 -11.21 -3.06
N ARG A 355 -32.75 -11.88 -4.02
CA ARG A 355 -34.10 -12.43 -3.81
C ARG A 355 -34.09 -13.84 -3.23
N LYS A 356 -32.94 -14.51 -3.21
CA LYS A 356 -32.87 -15.95 -2.88
C LYS A 356 -32.00 -16.26 -1.66
N SER A 357 -31.02 -15.43 -1.37
CA SER A 357 -30.05 -15.68 -0.29
C SER A 357 -29.68 -14.38 0.42
N PRO A 358 -29.26 -14.44 1.69
CA PRO A 358 -28.71 -13.29 2.38
C PRO A 358 -27.50 -12.73 1.61
N CYS A 359 -27.39 -11.42 1.57
CA CYS A 359 -26.26 -10.73 1.00
C CYS A 359 -25.74 -9.66 1.95
N TYR A 360 -24.50 -9.24 1.75
CA TYR A 360 -23.87 -8.25 2.60
C TYR A 360 -23.33 -7.05 1.82
N GLU A 361 -23.30 -5.94 2.50
CA GLU A 361 -22.63 -4.72 2.04
C GLU A 361 -21.69 -4.25 3.14
N ILE A 362 -20.56 -3.67 2.74
CA ILE A 362 -19.65 -3.00 3.69
C ILE A 362 -19.72 -1.51 3.46
N GLU A 363 -20.14 -0.79 4.48
CA GLU A 363 -20.17 0.66 4.50
C GLU A 363 -19.01 1.19 5.30
N SER A 364 -18.04 1.84 4.63
CA SER A 364 -16.94 2.52 5.30
C SER A 364 -17.21 4.02 5.38
N ARG A 365 -16.91 4.62 6.53
CA ARG A 365 -17.03 6.05 6.77
C ARG A 365 -15.74 6.61 7.33
N ILE A 366 -15.39 7.80 6.92
CA ILE A 366 -14.25 8.54 7.47
C ILE A 366 -14.75 9.35 8.66
N ILE A 367 -14.19 9.14 9.84
CA ILE A 367 -14.44 9.99 10.99
C ILE A 367 -13.54 11.22 10.85
N GLU A 368 -14.09 12.34 10.39
CA GLU A 368 -13.36 13.60 10.10
C GLU A 368 -12.47 14.07 11.25
N GLN A 369 -12.88 13.85 12.50
CA GLN A 369 -12.13 14.31 13.68
C GLN A 369 -10.82 13.55 13.93
N ARG A 370 -10.67 12.32 13.39
CA ARG A 370 -9.53 11.44 13.65
C ARG A 370 -8.85 10.93 12.38
N GLY A 371 -9.40 11.20 11.19
CA GLY A 371 -8.90 10.67 9.92
C GLY A 371 -8.95 9.14 9.82
N ARG A 372 -9.68 8.47 10.74
CA ARG A 372 -9.78 7.01 10.81
C ARG A 372 -10.93 6.51 9.98
N PHE A 373 -10.71 5.37 9.33
CA PHE A 373 -11.77 4.62 8.66
C PHE A 373 -12.53 3.79 9.68
N PHE A 374 -13.85 3.85 9.58
CA PHE A 374 -14.75 3.02 10.34
C PHE A 374 -15.63 2.26 9.38
N SER A 375 -15.66 0.94 9.48
CA SER A 375 -16.39 0.09 8.55
C SER A 375 -17.48 -0.71 9.28
N ASN A 376 -18.65 -0.72 8.70
CA ASN A 376 -19.79 -1.49 9.16
C ASN A 376 -20.14 -2.58 8.16
N LEU A 377 -20.47 -3.74 8.65
CA LEU A 377 -21.11 -4.83 7.92
C LEU A 377 -22.61 -4.60 7.96
N ILE A 378 -23.26 -4.54 6.79
CA ILE A 378 -24.71 -4.46 6.65
C ILE A 378 -25.19 -5.76 6.02
N ILE A 379 -26.18 -6.40 6.63
CA ILE A 379 -26.76 -7.65 6.13
C ILE A 379 -28.16 -7.38 5.60
N HIS A 380 -28.43 -7.91 4.42
CA HIS A 380 -29.71 -7.86 3.75
C HIS A 380 -30.30 -9.26 3.66
N TYR A 381 -31.35 -9.52 4.41
CA TYR A 381 -32.08 -10.78 4.35
C TYR A 381 -33.25 -10.67 3.35
N PRO A 382 -33.48 -11.67 2.48
CA PRO A 382 -34.56 -11.63 1.49
C PRO A 382 -35.95 -11.82 2.13
N GLU A 383 -36.00 -12.48 3.28
CA GLU A 383 -37.23 -12.79 4.03
C GLU A 383 -37.15 -12.27 5.45
N SER A 384 -38.28 -12.31 6.15
CA SER A 384 -38.31 -11.96 7.58
C SER A 384 -37.37 -12.86 8.37
N PHE A 385 -36.51 -12.22 9.13
CA PHE A 385 -35.53 -12.88 9.98
C PHE A 385 -36.24 -13.75 11.02
N SER A 386 -35.85 -15.01 11.14
CA SER A 386 -36.48 -15.96 12.08
C SER A 386 -35.55 -16.47 13.19
N ASP A 387 -34.28 -16.73 12.88
CA ASP A 387 -33.31 -17.28 13.83
C ASP A 387 -32.05 -16.42 13.92
N PRO A 388 -31.45 -16.24 15.10
CA PRO A 388 -30.16 -15.59 15.26
C PRO A 388 -29.06 -16.32 14.46
N ALA A 389 -28.20 -15.59 13.80
CA ALA A 389 -27.09 -16.13 13.03
C ALA A 389 -25.77 -15.51 13.49
N GLN A 390 -24.70 -16.32 13.55
CA GLN A 390 -23.36 -15.82 13.79
C GLN A 390 -22.68 -15.49 12.47
N LEU A 391 -22.09 -14.29 12.39
CA LEU A 391 -21.40 -13.78 11.23
C LEU A 391 -19.91 -13.68 11.49
N PHE A 392 -19.12 -14.13 10.51
CA PHE A 392 -17.68 -14.10 10.54
C PHE A 392 -17.17 -13.32 9.33
N VAL A 393 -16.25 -12.42 9.55
CA VAL A 393 -15.59 -11.64 8.49
C VAL A 393 -14.13 -11.98 8.48
N ASP A 394 -13.64 -12.56 7.38
CA ASP A 394 -12.21 -12.68 7.14
C ASP A 394 -11.72 -11.42 6.44
N ALA A 395 -10.62 -10.85 6.92
CA ALA A 395 -10.21 -9.53 6.47
C ALA A 395 -8.70 -9.30 6.56
N LEU A 396 -8.25 -8.34 5.75
CA LEU A 396 -6.92 -7.76 5.84
C LEU A 396 -6.96 -6.52 6.73
N TRP A 397 -6.02 -6.46 7.65
CA TRP A 397 -5.87 -5.39 8.63
C TRP A 397 -4.53 -4.70 8.50
N HIS A 398 -4.49 -3.41 8.76
CA HIS A 398 -3.26 -2.63 8.83
C HIS A 398 -3.22 -1.80 10.12
N GLN A 399 -2.04 -1.29 10.47
CA GLN A 399 -1.83 -0.48 11.66
C GLN A 399 -1.36 0.92 11.24
N PRO A 400 -2.26 1.89 11.01
CA PRO A 400 -1.93 3.21 10.46
C PRO A 400 -1.04 4.03 11.39
N ASN A 401 -1.09 3.79 12.71
CA ASN A 401 -0.33 4.54 13.71
C ASN A 401 1.18 4.26 13.66
N PHE A 402 1.64 3.34 12.79
CA PHE A 402 3.07 3.06 12.65
C PHE A 402 3.90 4.30 12.30
N SER A 403 3.36 5.21 11.48
CA SER A 403 4.03 6.45 11.07
C SER A 403 4.29 7.43 12.21
N ASP A 404 3.53 7.32 13.30
CA ASP A 404 3.63 8.21 14.45
C ASP A 404 4.78 7.80 15.40
N HIS A 405 5.33 6.60 15.20
CA HIS A 405 6.41 6.06 16.02
C HIS A 405 7.76 6.22 15.31
N ARG A 406 8.72 6.83 16.00
CA ARG A 406 10.11 6.84 15.55
C ARG A 406 10.66 5.43 15.69
N VAL A 407 10.74 4.73 14.57
CA VAL A 407 11.41 3.44 14.50
C VAL A 407 12.91 3.69 14.58
N SER A 408 13.47 3.44 15.75
CA SER A 408 14.91 3.19 15.89
C SER A 408 15.20 1.81 15.29
N PRO A 409 16.45 1.46 14.91
CA PRO A 409 16.76 0.14 14.39
C PRO A 409 16.12 -0.91 15.29
N ALA A 410 15.02 -1.45 14.81
CA ALA A 410 14.17 -2.32 15.56
C ALA A 410 14.51 -3.74 15.17
N GLU A 411 14.48 -4.63 16.13
CA GLU A 411 14.58 -6.06 15.86
C GLU A 411 13.26 -6.52 15.25
N ILE A 412 13.35 -7.04 14.02
CA ILE A 412 12.25 -7.73 13.37
C ILE A 412 12.42 -9.21 13.65
N ARG A 413 11.36 -9.82 14.17
CA ARG A 413 11.31 -11.26 14.49
C ARG A 413 10.25 -11.94 13.67
N PRO A 414 10.50 -13.17 13.16
CA PRO A 414 9.42 -13.97 12.60
C PRO A 414 8.35 -14.22 13.69
N TYR A 415 7.11 -14.15 13.29
CA TYR A 415 5.99 -14.51 14.17
C TYR A 415 5.84 -16.03 14.13
N ALA A 416 6.23 -16.68 15.22
CA ALA A 416 5.98 -18.11 15.40
C ALA A 416 4.56 -18.29 15.95
N TYR A 417 3.74 -19.05 15.23
CA TYR A 417 2.44 -19.50 15.72
C TYR A 417 2.60 -20.54 16.84
#